data_fae9d7bbad897575fd2a194600a23974
#
_entry.id   fae9d7bbad897575fd2a194600a23974
#
_cell.length_a   1.000
_cell.length_b   1.000
_cell.length_c   1.000
_cell.angle_alpha   90.00
_cell.angle_beta   90.00
_cell.angle_gamma   90.00
#
_symmetry.space_group_name_H-M   'P 1'
#
loop_
_entity.id
_entity.type
_entity.pdbx_description
1 polymer ?
#
loop_
_entity_poly.entity_id
_entity_poly.type
_entity_poly.pdbx_seq_one_letter_code
_entity_poly.pdbx_strand_id
1 'polypeptide(L)'
;MAENHKLWGGRFEASLEKWVEEFGASISFDQKMAEFDLKGSIAHVTMLGETGIIAQEEALQIKQGLEELLEEYKAGKLEFDVSNEDIHMNIESLLTAKIGPVAGKLHTARSRNDQVATDMHLYLKAKLVEVIEKI
;
A
#
# COMPACT_ATOMS: atom_id res chain seq x y z
N MET A 1 -4.69 -1.98 -25.71
CA MET A 1 -3.47 -1.92 -24.89
C MET A 1 -3.75 -0.92 -23.80
N ALA A 2 -3.90 -1.35 -22.55
CA ALA A 2 -4.11 -0.44 -21.44
C ALA A 2 -2.81 0.31 -21.20
N GLU A 3 -2.82 1.63 -21.37
CA GLU A 3 -1.71 2.49 -20.99
C GLU A 3 -1.57 2.39 -19.46
N ASN A 4 -0.43 1.88 -19.03
CA ASN A 4 -0.09 1.74 -17.62
C ASN A 4 0.28 3.14 -17.09
N HIS A 5 -0.73 3.97 -16.80
CA HIS A 5 -0.53 5.27 -16.20
C HIS A 5 -0.11 5.07 -14.75
N LYS A 6 1.17 5.32 -14.46
CA LYS A 6 1.65 5.37 -13.08
C LYS A 6 0.88 6.45 -12.29
N LEU A 7 0.54 6.17 -11.04
CA LEU A 7 -0.24 7.06 -10.17
C LEU A 7 0.36 8.47 -10.02
N TRP A 8 1.67 8.64 -10.30
CA TRP A 8 2.38 9.93 -10.23
C TRP A 8 2.75 10.53 -11.60
N GLY A 9 2.36 9.89 -12.70
CA GLY A 9 2.77 10.22 -14.08
C GLY A 9 2.13 11.45 -14.73
N GLY A 10 1.30 12.23 -14.02
CA GLY A 10 0.37 13.22 -14.58
C GLY A 10 0.91 14.32 -15.52
N ARG A 11 2.23 14.49 -15.65
CA ARG A 11 2.85 15.45 -16.59
C ARG A 11 3.76 14.83 -17.64
N PHE A 12 3.98 13.52 -17.56
CA PHE A 12 4.87 12.82 -18.48
C PHE A 12 4.06 12.02 -19.49
N GLU A 13 4.33 12.24 -20.78
CA GLU A 13 3.69 11.51 -21.88
C GLU A 13 4.46 10.21 -22.23
N ALA A 14 5.71 10.09 -21.77
CA ALA A 14 6.55 8.92 -22.02
C ALA A 14 6.65 8.03 -20.77
N SER A 15 6.55 6.72 -20.97
CA SER A 15 6.87 5.73 -19.94
C SER A 15 8.38 5.71 -19.67
N LEU A 16 8.79 5.41 -18.43
CA LEU A 16 10.19 5.14 -18.11
C LEU A 16 10.67 3.88 -18.86
N GLU A 17 11.97 3.87 -19.19
CA GLU A 17 12.58 2.65 -19.71
C GLU A 17 12.58 1.55 -18.62
N LYS A 18 12.35 0.31 -19.02
CA LYS A 18 12.19 -0.83 -18.10
C LYS A 18 13.34 -0.98 -17.11
N TRP A 19 14.59 -0.75 -17.56
CA TRP A 19 15.76 -0.84 -16.67
C TRP A 19 15.78 0.25 -15.58
N VAL A 20 15.19 1.43 -15.85
CA VAL A 20 15.06 2.51 -14.85
C VAL A 20 14.03 2.13 -13.80
N GLU A 21 12.93 1.51 -14.21
CA GLU A 21 11.89 1.00 -13.30
C GLU A 21 12.46 -0.10 -12.39
N GLU A 22 13.18 -1.06 -12.98
CA GLU A 22 13.83 -2.14 -12.24
C GLU A 22 14.91 -1.62 -11.28
N PHE A 23 15.69 -0.60 -11.69
CA PHE A 23 16.72 0.01 -10.85
C PHE A 23 16.12 0.76 -9.65
N GLY A 24 14.99 1.44 -9.84
CA GLY A 24 14.29 2.19 -8.78
C GLY A 24 13.42 1.32 -7.88
N ALA A 25 13.10 0.08 -8.27
CA ALA A 25 12.15 -0.74 -7.56
C ALA A 25 12.72 -1.30 -6.24
N SER A 26 11.93 -1.19 -5.18
CA SER A 26 12.23 -1.76 -3.85
C SER A 26 11.40 -3.01 -3.52
N ILE A 27 10.43 -3.36 -4.37
CA ILE A 27 9.47 -4.45 -4.11
C ILE A 27 10.14 -5.78 -3.77
N SER A 28 11.33 -6.06 -4.31
CA SER A 28 12.07 -7.30 -4.05
C SER A 28 12.38 -7.53 -2.56
N PHE A 29 12.47 -6.47 -1.77
CA PHE A 29 12.76 -6.54 -0.34
C PHE A 29 11.69 -5.91 0.56
N ASP A 30 10.96 -4.88 0.11
CA ASP A 30 9.96 -4.19 0.92
C ASP A 30 8.61 -4.91 0.99
N GLN A 31 8.34 -5.89 0.11
CA GLN A 31 7.15 -6.74 0.18
C GLN A 31 6.98 -7.42 1.56
N LYS A 32 8.05 -7.54 2.35
CA LYS A 32 8.01 -8.03 3.73
C LYS A 32 7.20 -7.13 4.66
N MET A 33 6.99 -5.89 4.28
CA MET A 33 6.20 -4.91 5.03
C MET A 33 4.71 -4.90 4.64
N ALA A 34 4.28 -5.71 3.66
CA ALA A 34 2.91 -5.71 3.15
C ALA A 34 1.83 -5.79 4.24
N GLU A 35 2.00 -6.71 5.21
CA GLU A 35 1.06 -6.85 6.33
C GLU A 35 0.97 -5.58 7.16
N PHE A 36 2.10 -4.90 7.37
CA PHE A 36 2.18 -3.71 8.21
C PHE A 36 1.63 -2.48 7.49
N ASP A 37 1.87 -2.34 6.19
CA ASP A 37 1.26 -1.30 5.36
C ASP A 37 -0.27 -1.45 5.32
N LEU A 38 -0.78 -2.66 5.12
CA LEU A 38 -2.22 -2.93 5.17
C LEU A 38 -2.83 -2.56 6.53
N LYS A 39 -2.20 -2.96 7.65
CA LYS A 39 -2.65 -2.63 9.00
C LYS A 39 -2.59 -1.11 9.27
N GLY A 40 -1.49 -0.45 8.88
CA GLY A 40 -1.33 1.00 9.02
C GLY A 40 -2.37 1.75 8.19
N SER A 41 -2.63 1.30 6.97
CA SER A 41 -3.62 1.88 6.06
C SER A 41 -5.06 1.70 6.57
N ILE A 42 -5.39 0.55 7.17
CA ILE A 42 -6.69 0.32 7.83
C ILE A 42 -6.89 1.30 8.99
N ALA A 43 -5.88 1.50 9.82
CA ALA A 43 -5.95 2.47 10.92
C ALA A 43 -6.09 3.90 10.41
N HIS A 44 -5.33 4.27 9.36
CA HIS A 44 -5.39 5.59 8.74
C HIS A 44 -6.76 5.91 8.16
N VAL A 45 -7.33 5.02 7.34
CA VAL A 45 -8.65 5.24 6.75
C VAL A 45 -9.77 5.27 7.80
N THR A 46 -9.64 4.48 8.86
CA THR A 46 -10.58 4.53 9.99
C THR A 46 -10.58 5.91 10.63
N MET A 47 -9.40 6.47 10.91
CA MET A 47 -9.24 7.83 11.44
C MET A 47 -9.83 8.88 10.48
N LEU A 48 -9.57 8.78 9.16
CA LEU A 48 -10.11 9.73 8.16
C LEU A 48 -11.63 9.76 8.18
N GLY A 49 -12.28 8.60 8.31
CA GLY A 49 -13.75 8.51 8.42
C GLY A 49 -14.28 9.06 9.75
N GLU A 50 -13.69 8.65 10.88
CA GLU A 50 -14.11 9.06 12.22
C GLU A 50 -13.96 10.57 12.46
N THR A 51 -12.95 11.19 11.84
CA THR A 51 -12.73 12.65 11.93
C THR A 51 -13.49 13.45 10.87
N GLY A 52 -14.21 12.77 9.96
CA GLY A 52 -14.99 13.44 8.91
C GLY A 52 -14.14 14.10 7.81
N ILE A 53 -12.86 13.70 7.67
CA ILE A 53 -11.99 14.17 6.58
C ILE A 53 -12.44 13.60 5.24
N ILE A 54 -12.90 12.35 5.23
CA ILE A 54 -13.61 11.73 4.10
C ILE A 54 -14.98 11.24 4.56
N ALA A 55 -15.88 10.97 3.60
CA ALA A 55 -17.21 10.47 3.95
C ALA A 55 -17.10 9.09 4.61
N GLN A 56 -17.93 8.85 5.65
CA GLN A 56 -17.90 7.61 6.42
C GLN A 56 -18.14 6.36 5.55
N GLU A 57 -19.01 6.46 4.55
CA GLU A 57 -19.30 5.37 3.62
C GLU A 57 -18.06 5.01 2.78
N GLU A 58 -17.33 6.03 2.30
CA GLU A 58 -16.10 5.83 1.53
C GLU A 58 -14.98 5.24 2.40
N ALA A 59 -14.86 5.69 3.65
CA ALA A 59 -13.91 5.13 4.61
C ALA A 59 -14.19 3.65 4.87
N LEU A 60 -15.46 3.28 5.05
CA LEU A 60 -15.86 1.89 5.25
C LEU A 60 -15.57 1.02 4.02
N GLN A 61 -15.84 1.53 2.82
CA GLN A 61 -15.56 0.81 1.57
C GLN A 61 -14.05 0.55 1.40
N ILE A 62 -13.21 1.57 1.65
CA ILE A 62 -11.75 1.45 1.56
C ILE A 62 -11.25 0.46 2.63
N LYS A 63 -11.72 0.60 3.86
CA LYS A 63 -11.37 -0.29 4.97
C LYS A 63 -11.68 -1.74 4.64
N GLN A 64 -12.88 -2.03 4.15
CA GLN A 64 -13.26 -3.38 3.76
C GLN A 64 -12.34 -3.93 2.66
N GLY A 65 -12.03 -3.14 1.62
CA GLY A 65 -11.11 -3.56 0.57
C GLY A 65 -9.70 -3.88 1.10
N LEU A 66 -9.19 -3.10 2.06
CA LEU A 66 -7.90 -3.37 2.72
C LEU A 66 -7.93 -4.62 3.60
N GLU A 67 -9.02 -4.85 4.33
CA GLU A 67 -9.21 -6.06 5.14
C GLU A 67 -9.25 -7.33 4.28
N GLU A 68 -9.92 -7.27 3.12
CA GLU A 68 -9.92 -8.36 2.14
C GLU A 68 -8.51 -8.62 1.58
N LEU A 69 -7.75 -7.57 1.22
CA LEU A 69 -6.36 -7.70 0.78
C LEU A 69 -5.48 -8.31 1.87
N LEU A 70 -5.69 -7.95 3.13
CA LEU A 70 -4.93 -8.52 4.25
C LEU A 70 -5.19 -10.04 4.40
N GLU A 71 -6.42 -10.49 4.23
CA GLU A 71 -6.75 -11.91 4.26
C GLU A 71 -6.17 -12.65 3.02
N GLU A 72 -6.20 -12.04 1.84
CA GLU A 72 -5.57 -12.58 0.64
C GLU A 72 -4.05 -12.69 0.80
N TYR A 73 -3.41 -11.69 1.42
CA TYR A 73 -1.98 -11.73 1.74
C TYR A 73 -1.64 -12.88 2.67
N LYS A 74 -2.36 -13.03 3.79
CA LYS A 74 -2.17 -14.13 4.73
C LYS A 74 -2.39 -15.51 4.11
N ALA A 75 -3.28 -15.59 3.13
CA ALA A 75 -3.53 -16.81 2.36
C ALA A 75 -2.47 -17.08 1.27
N GLY A 76 -1.47 -16.19 1.09
CA GLY A 76 -0.44 -16.30 0.06
C GLY A 76 -0.97 -16.13 -1.36
N LYS A 77 -2.05 -15.37 -1.55
CA LYS A 77 -2.73 -15.18 -2.83
C LYS A 77 -2.38 -13.87 -3.52
N LEU A 78 -1.71 -12.94 -2.83
CA LEU A 78 -1.32 -11.68 -3.44
C LEU A 78 -0.03 -11.84 -4.24
N GLU A 79 -0.07 -11.35 -5.47
CA GLU A 79 1.10 -11.20 -6.34
C GLU A 79 1.43 -9.72 -6.47
N PHE A 80 2.71 -9.38 -6.41
CA PHE A 80 3.20 -8.02 -6.53
C PHE A 80 3.94 -7.81 -7.85
N ASP A 81 3.69 -6.68 -8.48
CA ASP A 81 4.27 -6.31 -9.77
C ASP A 81 5.43 -5.35 -9.57
N VAL A 82 6.59 -5.66 -10.19
CA VAL A 82 7.80 -4.82 -10.18
C VAL A 82 7.54 -3.45 -10.82
N SER A 83 6.63 -3.38 -11.79
CA SER A 83 6.28 -2.12 -12.46
C SER A 83 5.64 -1.10 -11.51
N ASN A 84 5.13 -1.54 -10.36
CA ASN A 84 4.60 -0.69 -9.29
C ASN A 84 5.69 -0.23 -8.29
N GLU A 85 6.96 -0.45 -8.57
CA GLU A 85 8.12 0.03 -7.83
C GLU A 85 8.23 -0.48 -6.38
N ASP A 86 7.27 -0.17 -5.52
CA ASP A 86 7.26 -0.47 -4.08
C ASP A 86 5.99 -1.21 -3.63
N ILE A 87 6.00 -1.72 -2.40
CA ILE A 87 4.87 -2.41 -1.80
C ILE A 87 3.64 -1.51 -1.66
N HIS A 88 3.84 -0.23 -1.38
CA HIS A 88 2.77 0.72 -1.16
C HIS A 88 1.98 0.98 -2.44
N MET A 89 2.67 1.18 -3.59
CA MET A 89 2.02 1.29 -4.90
C MET A 89 1.34 0.00 -5.33
N ASN A 90 1.93 -1.15 -5.00
CA ASN A 90 1.29 -2.44 -5.25
C ASN A 90 -0.04 -2.57 -4.50
N ILE A 91 -0.07 -2.25 -3.21
CA ILE A 91 -1.29 -2.28 -2.40
C ILE A 91 -2.32 -1.27 -2.92
N GLU A 92 -1.90 -0.06 -3.27
CA GLU A 92 -2.79 0.97 -3.83
C GLU A 92 -3.39 0.54 -5.17
N SER A 93 -2.60 -0.08 -6.05
CA SER A 93 -3.06 -0.64 -7.33
C SER A 93 -4.05 -1.78 -7.13
N LEU A 94 -3.74 -2.73 -6.25
CA LEU A 94 -4.62 -3.85 -5.91
C LEU A 94 -5.94 -3.37 -5.29
N LEU A 95 -5.87 -2.39 -4.39
CA LEU A 95 -7.05 -1.78 -3.80
C LEU A 95 -7.90 -1.07 -4.88
N THR A 96 -7.26 -0.30 -5.76
CA THR A 96 -7.95 0.39 -6.86
C THR A 96 -8.63 -0.60 -7.82
N ALA A 97 -7.97 -1.71 -8.13
CA ALA A 97 -8.57 -2.76 -8.95
C ALA A 97 -9.79 -3.40 -8.28
N LYS A 98 -9.80 -3.47 -6.94
CA LYS A 98 -10.87 -4.09 -6.15
C LYS A 98 -12.08 -3.17 -5.94
N ILE A 99 -11.87 -1.91 -5.58
CA ILE A 99 -12.94 -0.98 -5.16
C ILE A 99 -13.08 0.26 -6.07
N GLY A 100 -12.24 0.41 -7.09
CA GLY A 100 -12.29 1.51 -8.03
C GLY A 100 -11.68 2.82 -7.50
N PRO A 101 -12.01 3.97 -8.12
CA PRO A 101 -11.33 5.26 -7.88
C PRO A 101 -11.40 5.77 -6.44
N VAL A 102 -12.34 5.30 -5.64
CA VAL A 102 -12.46 5.69 -4.22
C VAL A 102 -11.22 5.30 -3.42
N ALA A 103 -10.47 4.28 -3.86
CA ALA A 103 -9.20 3.86 -3.27
C ALA A 103 -8.20 5.01 -3.14
N GLY A 104 -8.15 5.95 -4.09
CA GLY A 104 -7.25 7.10 -4.05
C GLY A 104 -7.44 8.02 -2.84
N LYS A 105 -8.61 8.00 -2.19
CA LYS A 105 -8.86 8.76 -0.96
C LYS A 105 -8.10 8.24 0.26
N LEU A 106 -7.59 7.01 0.21
CA LEU A 106 -6.73 6.46 1.24
C LEU A 106 -5.48 7.32 1.48
N HIS A 107 -4.94 7.94 0.42
CA HIS A 107 -3.72 8.77 0.53
C HIS A 107 -3.97 10.19 1.08
N THR A 108 -5.22 10.52 1.45
CA THR A 108 -5.57 11.84 2.00
C THR A 108 -4.78 12.12 3.27
N ALA A 109 -4.17 13.31 3.33
CA ALA A 109 -3.37 13.81 4.46
C ALA A 109 -2.21 12.88 4.88
N ARG A 110 -1.67 12.09 3.96
CA ARG A 110 -0.54 11.17 4.18
C ARG A 110 0.58 11.42 3.16
N SER A 111 1.81 11.29 3.58
CA SER A 111 2.99 11.25 2.72
C SER A 111 3.54 9.82 2.66
N ARG A 112 4.16 9.45 1.55
CA ARG A 112 4.93 8.19 1.46
C ARG A 112 5.96 8.08 2.59
N ASN A 113 6.57 9.19 3.00
CA ASN A 113 7.60 9.20 4.04
C ASN A 113 7.07 8.78 5.41
N ASP A 114 5.90 9.29 5.84
CA ASP A 114 5.31 8.89 7.13
C ASP A 114 4.74 7.48 7.08
N GLN A 115 4.21 7.05 5.94
CA GLN A 115 3.74 5.70 5.68
C GLN A 115 4.88 4.69 5.84
N VAL A 116 5.99 4.85 5.13
CA VAL A 116 7.17 3.99 5.20
C VAL A 116 7.75 3.95 6.62
N ALA A 117 7.85 5.09 7.30
CA ALA A 117 8.34 5.16 8.67
C ALA A 117 7.46 4.37 9.64
N THR A 118 6.15 4.48 9.51
CA THR A 118 5.18 3.74 10.33
C THR A 118 5.30 2.24 10.10
N ASP A 119 5.36 1.81 8.85
CA ASP A 119 5.47 0.39 8.49
C ASP A 119 6.76 -0.22 8.97
N MET A 120 7.88 0.51 8.86
CA MET A 120 9.17 0.08 9.39
C MET A 120 9.11 -0.08 10.92
N HIS A 121 8.48 0.85 11.64
CA HIS A 121 8.30 0.71 13.09
C HIS A 121 7.45 -0.51 13.46
N LEU A 122 6.35 -0.74 12.77
CA LEU A 122 5.49 -1.91 12.99
C LEU A 122 6.23 -3.21 12.70
N TYR A 123 6.94 -3.28 11.58
CA TYR A 123 7.77 -4.42 11.19
C TYR A 123 8.84 -4.72 12.23
N LEU A 124 9.62 -3.71 12.62
CA LEU A 124 10.69 -3.88 13.62
C LEU A 124 10.14 -4.33 14.96
N LYS A 125 9.03 -3.76 15.44
CA LYS A 125 8.39 -4.20 16.71
C LYS A 125 8.03 -5.68 16.64
N ALA A 126 7.42 -6.14 15.55
CA ALA A 126 7.06 -7.56 15.39
C ALA A 126 8.31 -8.45 15.34
N LYS A 127 9.35 -8.04 14.60
CA LYS A 127 10.59 -8.83 14.50
C LYS A 127 11.40 -8.87 15.80
N LEU A 128 11.39 -7.81 16.58
CA LEU A 128 12.03 -7.80 17.89
C LEU A 128 11.35 -8.77 18.86
N VAL A 129 10.02 -8.87 18.84
CA VAL A 129 9.30 -9.88 19.65
C VAL A 129 9.74 -11.29 19.26
N GLU A 130 9.78 -11.60 17.96
CA GLU A 130 10.25 -12.90 17.47
C GLU A 130 11.70 -13.23 17.92
N VAL A 131 12.57 -12.22 17.97
CA VAL A 131 13.96 -12.39 18.44
C VAL A 131 13.99 -12.67 19.95
N ILE A 132 13.22 -11.93 20.74
CA ILE A 132 13.13 -12.11 22.20
C ILE A 132 12.64 -13.51 22.55
N GLU A 133 11.66 -14.04 21.80
CA GLU A 133 11.12 -15.39 22.02
C GLU A 133 12.14 -16.52 21.70
N LYS A 134 13.19 -16.19 20.95
CA LYS A 134 14.24 -17.17 20.57
C LYS A 134 15.49 -17.13 21.47
N ILE A 135 15.57 -16.18 22.39
CA ILE A 135 16.65 -16.04 23.38
C ILE A 135 16.25 -16.73 24.69
#